data_0f5b2a6a7def871b4e894dfe8d14e8c4
#
_entry.id   0f5b2a6a7def871b4e894dfe8d14e8c4
#
_cell.length_a   1.000
_cell.length_b   1.000
_cell.length_c   1.000
_cell.angle_alpha   90.00
_cell.angle_beta   90.00
_cell.angle_gamma   90.00
#
_symmetry.space_group_name_H-M   'P 1'
#
loop_
_entity.id
_entity.type
_entity.pdbx_description
1 polymer ?
#
loop_
_entity_poly.entity_id
_entity_poly.type
_entity_poly.pdbx_seq_one_letter_code
_entity_poly.pdbx_strand_id
1 'polypeptide(L)'
;MYKRQLFVVTINLPLSVIKPILSENFPEITYSKIEGTIWSGEISDLSFANEYLGDLKTQTDLRSLEFFLNDNEVLVEGKLNLIGTLIERRINLREVNFEIGSRRFLQRIPSISSFSGNNINMTFDIDGCYEASGNLFADLDRRGLLNQEVTTEMEVILGCKDKKLIGDFYSTPNQDILKGNFNVDKELNYVLVANSAMVISKISKLITKPLSRAPDVKIKGNLYNFFYGDN
;
A
#
# COMPACT_ATOMS: atom_id res chain seq x y z
N MET A 1 -11.19 -12.36 -44.00
CA MET A 1 -10.84 -13.61 -43.29
C MET A 1 -10.04 -13.36 -42.02
N TYR A 2 -9.06 -12.47 -42.01
CA TYR A 2 -8.16 -12.17 -40.86
C TYR A 2 -8.82 -11.62 -39.58
N LYS A 3 -9.92 -10.88 -39.67
CA LYS A 3 -10.61 -10.30 -38.51
C LYS A 3 -11.16 -11.36 -37.54
N ARG A 4 -11.68 -12.49 -38.04
CA ARG A 4 -12.16 -13.60 -37.18
C ARG A 4 -11.01 -14.32 -36.50
N GLN A 5 -9.89 -14.51 -37.19
CA GLN A 5 -8.70 -15.16 -36.62
C GLN A 5 -8.08 -14.31 -35.52
N LEU A 6 -7.98 -12.99 -35.75
CA LEU A 6 -7.46 -12.06 -34.73
C LEU A 6 -8.32 -12.08 -33.46
N PHE A 7 -9.65 -12.09 -33.64
CA PHE A 7 -10.59 -12.14 -32.51
C PHE A 7 -10.46 -13.42 -31.68
N VAL A 8 -10.34 -14.58 -32.36
CA VAL A 8 -10.15 -15.87 -31.66
C VAL A 8 -8.81 -15.92 -30.92
N VAL A 9 -7.74 -15.40 -31.49
CA VAL A 9 -6.44 -15.33 -30.85
C VAL A 9 -6.50 -14.44 -29.60
N THR A 10 -7.15 -13.27 -29.71
CA THR A 10 -7.25 -12.33 -28.58
C THR A 10 -8.05 -12.91 -27.42
N ILE A 11 -9.16 -13.62 -27.70
CA ILE A 11 -9.99 -14.23 -26.65
C ILE A 11 -9.24 -15.35 -25.92
N ASN A 12 -8.36 -16.06 -26.59
CA ASN A 12 -7.64 -17.20 -26.02
C ASN A 12 -6.20 -16.88 -25.62
N LEU A 13 -5.81 -15.60 -25.58
CA LEU A 13 -4.45 -15.23 -25.20
C LEU A 13 -4.19 -15.66 -23.75
N PRO A 14 -3.22 -16.57 -23.52
CA PRO A 14 -2.98 -17.10 -22.19
C PRO A 14 -2.38 -16.00 -21.29
N LEU A 15 -2.73 -16.00 -20.01
CA LEU A 15 -2.18 -15.06 -19.04
C LEU A 15 -0.66 -15.19 -18.91
N SER A 16 -0.12 -16.36 -19.21
CA SER A 16 1.34 -16.62 -19.17
C SER A 16 2.18 -15.73 -20.09
N VAL A 17 1.57 -14.97 -21.02
CA VAL A 17 2.29 -13.97 -21.83
C VAL A 17 2.88 -12.84 -20.99
N ILE A 18 2.39 -12.62 -19.77
CA ILE A 18 2.95 -11.62 -18.86
C ILE A 18 4.25 -12.08 -18.17
N LYS A 19 4.61 -13.36 -18.23
CA LYS A 19 5.81 -13.90 -17.56
C LYS A 19 7.09 -13.11 -17.85
N PRO A 20 7.45 -12.82 -19.12
CA PRO A 20 8.64 -12.03 -19.42
C PRO A 20 8.57 -10.64 -18.78
N ILE A 21 7.40 -10.00 -18.82
CA ILE A 21 7.20 -8.66 -18.27
C ILE A 21 7.41 -8.67 -16.76
N LEU A 22 6.87 -9.67 -16.07
CA LEU A 22 7.05 -9.81 -14.62
C LEU A 22 8.52 -10.05 -14.27
N SER A 23 9.18 -10.99 -14.95
CA SER A 23 10.57 -11.34 -14.65
C SER A 23 11.57 -10.22 -14.95
N GLU A 24 11.32 -9.39 -15.97
CA GLU A 24 12.22 -8.31 -16.36
C GLU A 24 12.03 -7.03 -15.55
N ASN A 25 10.77 -6.70 -15.19
CA ASN A 25 10.47 -5.43 -14.54
C ASN A 25 10.25 -5.57 -13.02
N PHE A 26 9.93 -6.77 -12.55
CA PHE A 26 9.61 -7.03 -11.14
C PHE A 26 10.29 -8.32 -10.68
N PRO A 27 11.62 -8.37 -10.63
CA PRO A 27 12.38 -9.58 -10.27
C PRO A 27 12.09 -10.09 -8.85
N GLU A 28 11.59 -9.21 -7.99
CA GLU A 28 11.19 -9.55 -6.62
C GLU A 28 9.87 -10.32 -6.54
N ILE A 29 9.09 -10.35 -7.63
CA ILE A 29 7.86 -11.12 -7.72
C ILE A 29 8.20 -12.56 -8.09
N THR A 30 7.84 -13.49 -7.22
CA THR A 30 7.92 -14.93 -7.48
C THR A 30 6.54 -15.57 -7.41
N TYR A 31 6.34 -16.65 -8.14
CA TYR A 31 5.07 -17.38 -8.21
C TYR A 31 5.32 -18.83 -8.61
N SER A 32 4.42 -19.74 -8.27
CA SER A 32 4.50 -21.13 -8.70
C SER A 32 3.90 -21.38 -10.08
N LYS A 33 2.75 -20.76 -10.37
CA LYS A 33 1.98 -21.04 -11.58
C LYS A 33 1.21 -19.80 -12.07
N ILE A 34 1.07 -19.69 -13.39
CA ILE A 34 0.16 -18.74 -14.05
C ILE A 34 -0.76 -19.51 -14.97
N GLU A 35 -2.06 -19.42 -14.74
CA GLU A 35 -3.10 -20.11 -15.49
C GLU A 35 -4.17 -19.17 -16.00
N GLY A 36 -4.98 -19.68 -16.96
CA GLY A 36 -6.10 -18.94 -17.56
C GLY A 36 -5.67 -18.04 -18.70
N THR A 37 -6.51 -17.07 -18.99
CA THR A 37 -6.37 -16.12 -20.09
C THR A 37 -6.17 -14.69 -19.53
N ILE A 38 -5.84 -13.76 -20.42
CA ILE A 38 -5.77 -12.33 -20.05
C ILE A 38 -7.14 -11.78 -19.57
N TRP A 39 -8.23 -12.47 -19.87
CA TRP A 39 -9.60 -12.09 -19.49
C TRP A 39 -10.01 -12.63 -18.12
N SER A 40 -9.50 -13.79 -17.77
CA SER A 40 -9.72 -14.41 -16.46
C SER A 40 -8.58 -15.36 -16.17
N GLY A 41 -7.82 -15.09 -15.15
CA GLY A 41 -6.65 -15.88 -14.82
C GLY A 41 -6.32 -15.86 -13.33
N GLU A 42 -5.34 -16.70 -13.00
CA GLU A 42 -4.86 -16.89 -11.63
C GLU A 42 -3.34 -17.02 -11.63
N ILE A 43 -2.73 -16.38 -10.66
CA ILE A 43 -1.29 -16.51 -10.35
C ILE A 43 -1.22 -17.10 -8.96
N SER A 44 -0.77 -18.36 -8.86
CA SER A 44 -0.72 -19.09 -7.60
C SER A 44 0.59 -18.88 -6.87
N ASP A 45 0.53 -18.92 -5.54
CA ASP A 45 1.67 -18.76 -4.64
C ASP A 45 2.48 -17.48 -4.90
N LEU A 46 1.77 -16.39 -5.14
CA LEU A 46 2.41 -15.10 -5.37
C LEU A 46 3.19 -14.68 -4.12
N SER A 47 4.44 -14.30 -4.33
CA SER A 47 5.28 -13.74 -3.28
C SER A 47 5.98 -12.50 -3.79
N PHE A 48 6.20 -11.54 -2.91
CA PHE A 48 6.93 -10.30 -3.17
C PHE A 48 8.03 -10.14 -2.15
N ALA A 49 9.27 -9.98 -2.61
CA ALA A 49 10.44 -9.85 -1.72
C ALA A 49 10.57 -10.99 -0.69
N ASN A 50 10.28 -12.23 -1.10
CA ASN A 50 10.22 -13.44 -0.26
C ASN A 50 9.08 -13.47 0.78
N GLU A 51 8.16 -12.51 0.75
CA GLU A 51 6.94 -12.54 1.55
C GLU A 51 5.81 -13.14 0.73
N TYR A 52 5.20 -14.20 1.25
CA TYR A 52 4.06 -14.85 0.62
C TYR A 52 2.82 -13.96 0.72
N LEU A 53 2.15 -13.73 -0.43
CA LEU A 53 0.97 -12.88 -0.53
C LEU A 53 -0.31 -13.67 -0.75
N GLY A 54 -0.23 -14.91 -1.25
CA GLY A 54 -1.38 -15.73 -1.59
C GLY A 54 -1.61 -15.88 -3.09
N ASP A 55 -2.84 -16.19 -3.46
CA ASP A 55 -3.25 -16.39 -4.84
C ASP A 55 -3.89 -15.12 -5.40
N LEU A 56 -3.36 -14.63 -6.51
CA LEU A 56 -3.88 -13.47 -7.21
C LEU A 56 -4.82 -13.92 -8.34
N LYS A 57 -6.09 -13.59 -8.23
CA LYS A 57 -7.09 -13.77 -9.28
C LYS A 57 -7.29 -12.47 -10.05
N THR A 58 -7.43 -12.59 -11.35
CA THR A 58 -7.66 -11.45 -12.23
C THR A 58 -8.85 -11.69 -13.14
N GLN A 59 -9.65 -10.65 -13.34
CA GLN A 59 -10.73 -10.63 -14.31
C GLN A 59 -10.66 -9.32 -15.07
N THR A 60 -10.59 -9.41 -16.39
CA THR A 60 -10.45 -8.24 -17.26
C THR A 60 -11.70 -8.06 -18.10
N ASP A 61 -12.20 -6.85 -18.16
CA ASP A 61 -13.10 -6.40 -19.20
C ASP A 61 -12.35 -5.50 -20.21
N LEU A 62 -13.07 -4.88 -21.16
CA LEU A 62 -12.46 -4.01 -22.17
C LEU A 62 -11.88 -2.71 -21.59
N ARG A 63 -12.19 -2.35 -20.36
CA ARG A 63 -11.86 -1.06 -19.74
C ARG A 63 -11.06 -1.18 -18.47
N SER A 64 -11.26 -2.26 -17.73
CA SER A 64 -10.66 -2.46 -16.41
C SER A 64 -10.16 -3.88 -16.22
N LEU A 65 -9.14 -4.01 -15.41
CA LEU A 65 -8.68 -5.26 -14.85
C LEU A 65 -9.02 -5.22 -13.36
N GLU A 66 -9.91 -6.11 -12.94
CA GLU A 66 -10.20 -6.38 -11.54
C GLU A 66 -9.17 -7.39 -11.03
N PHE A 67 -8.65 -7.16 -9.85
CA PHE A 67 -7.72 -8.05 -9.19
C PHE A 67 -8.19 -8.36 -7.78
N PHE A 68 -7.97 -9.58 -7.36
CA PHE A 68 -8.31 -10.08 -6.04
C PHE A 68 -7.22 -11.00 -5.55
N LEU A 69 -6.58 -10.61 -4.47
CA LEU A 69 -5.55 -11.38 -3.79
C LEU A 69 -6.09 -11.73 -2.41
N ASN A 70 -6.06 -12.99 -2.07
CA ASN A 70 -6.56 -13.47 -0.80
C ASN A 70 -5.65 -14.56 -0.24
N ASP A 71 -5.19 -14.30 0.96
CA ASP A 71 -4.57 -15.27 1.86
C ASP A 71 -5.16 -15.06 3.26
N ASN A 72 -4.89 -15.96 4.20
CA ASN A 72 -5.40 -15.85 5.58
C ASN A 72 -5.05 -14.55 6.30
N GLU A 73 -4.01 -13.86 5.86
CA GLU A 73 -3.46 -12.68 6.51
C GLU A 73 -3.45 -11.43 5.62
N VAL A 74 -3.68 -11.59 4.32
CA VAL A 74 -3.64 -10.50 3.35
C VAL A 74 -4.83 -10.60 2.41
N LEU A 75 -5.66 -9.58 2.40
CA LEU A 75 -6.73 -9.41 1.43
C LEU A 75 -6.45 -8.13 0.67
N VAL A 76 -6.41 -8.19 -0.65
CA VAL A 76 -6.32 -7.01 -1.52
C VAL A 76 -7.24 -7.19 -2.70
N GLU A 77 -8.10 -6.23 -2.94
CA GLU A 77 -8.96 -6.19 -4.11
C GLU A 77 -8.98 -4.79 -4.71
N GLY A 78 -9.26 -4.68 -6.00
CA GLY A 78 -9.35 -3.39 -6.66
C GLY A 78 -9.47 -3.50 -8.17
N LYS A 79 -9.44 -2.33 -8.80
CA LYS A 79 -9.55 -2.19 -10.26
C LYS A 79 -8.42 -1.34 -10.81
N LEU A 80 -7.86 -1.77 -11.92
CA LEU A 80 -6.91 -1.01 -12.73
C LEU A 80 -7.59 -0.56 -14.01
N ASN A 81 -7.60 0.74 -14.30
CA ASN A 81 -8.13 1.27 -15.55
C ASN A 81 -7.12 1.03 -16.69
N LEU A 82 -7.42 0.08 -17.56
CA LEU A 82 -6.55 -0.30 -18.67
C LEU A 82 -6.44 0.80 -19.74
N ILE A 83 -7.53 1.51 -20.03
CA ILE A 83 -7.50 2.59 -21.02
C ILE A 83 -6.58 3.72 -20.58
N GLY A 84 -6.73 4.19 -19.35
CA GLY A 84 -5.83 5.19 -18.76
C GLY A 84 -4.39 4.73 -18.75
N THR A 85 -4.14 3.47 -18.38
CA THR A 85 -2.79 2.91 -18.31
C THR A 85 -2.13 2.80 -19.69
N LEU A 86 -2.84 2.32 -20.70
CA LEU A 86 -2.28 2.07 -22.03
C LEU A 86 -2.18 3.35 -22.89
N ILE A 87 -3.19 4.23 -22.80
CA ILE A 87 -3.27 5.42 -23.66
C ILE A 87 -2.62 6.64 -23.00
N GLU A 88 -2.94 6.87 -21.72
CA GLU A 88 -2.46 8.06 -21.00
C GLU A 88 -1.12 7.84 -20.30
N ARG A 89 -0.62 6.60 -20.29
CA ARG A 89 0.58 6.16 -19.54
C ARG A 89 0.51 6.48 -18.06
N ARG A 90 -0.69 6.40 -17.50
CA ARG A 90 -0.97 6.62 -16.08
C ARG A 90 -1.53 5.37 -15.46
N ILE A 91 -0.98 4.97 -14.36
CA ILE A 91 -1.57 3.90 -13.54
C ILE A 91 -2.72 4.51 -12.78
N ASN A 92 -3.92 4.00 -13.00
CA ASN A 92 -5.14 4.48 -12.37
C ASN A 92 -5.78 3.31 -11.63
N LEU A 93 -5.56 3.26 -10.33
CA LEU A 93 -6.14 2.31 -9.40
C LEU A 93 -7.43 2.88 -8.82
N ARG A 94 -8.47 2.08 -8.76
CA ARG A 94 -9.79 2.46 -8.25
C ARG A 94 -10.36 1.42 -7.31
N GLU A 95 -11.13 1.91 -6.35
CA GLU A 95 -11.87 1.06 -5.41
C GLU A 95 -10.96 0.00 -4.75
N VAL A 96 -9.70 0.38 -4.48
CA VAL A 96 -8.77 -0.55 -3.83
C VAL A 96 -9.11 -0.64 -2.36
N ASN A 97 -9.41 -1.86 -1.94
CA ASN A 97 -9.60 -2.22 -0.55
C ASN A 97 -8.53 -3.24 -0.18
N PHE A 98 -7.96 -3.11 0.99
CA PHE A 98 -7.02 -4.10 1.50
C PHE A 98 -7.08 -4.21 3.02
N GLU A 99 -6.76 -5.39 3.50
CA GLU A 99 -6.57 -5.69 4.91
C GLU A 99 -5.30 -6.55 5.06
N ILE A 100 -4.40 -6.11 5.91
CA ILE A 100 -3.15 -6.79 6.20
C ILE A 100 -3.10 -6.99 7.71
N GLY A 101 -3.39 -8.22 8.15
CA GLY A 101 -3.32 -8.64 9.55
C GLY A 101 -2.02 -9.33 9.91
N SER A 102 -1.10 -9.45 8.97
CA SER A 102 0.06 -10.30 9.09
C SER A 102 1.13 -9.76 10.01
N ARG A 103 1.62 -10.65 10.85
CA ARG A 103 2.80 -10.44 11.68
C ARG A 103 4.07 -10.18 10.86
N ARG A 104 4.18 -10.73 9.65
CA ARG A 104 5.40 -10.64 8.84
C ARG A 104 5.57 -9.26 8.21
N PHE A 105 4.57 -8.75 7.53
CA PHE A 105 4.59 -7.41 6.95
C PHE A 105 4.76 -6.32 8.00
N LEU A 106 4.07 -6.48 9.13
CA LEU A 106 4.03 -5.46 10.17
C LEU A 106 5.16 -5.58 11.21
N GLN A 107 5.91 -6.69 11.22
CA GLN A 107 7.05 -6.85 12.13
C GLN A 107 8.12 -5.76 12.00
N ARG A 108 8.24 -5.16 10.82
CA ARG A 108 9.17 -4.05 10.56
C ARG A 108 8.65 -2.70 11.05
N ILE A 109 7.35 -2.61 11.35
CA ILE A 109 6.71 -1.41 11.90
C ILE A 109 6.31 -1.72 13.34
N PRO A 110 7.19 -1.48 14.31
CA PRO A 110 6.87 -1.79 15.69
C PRO A 110 5.63 -0.99 16.12
N SER A 111 4.72 -1.67 16.80
CA SER A 111 3.47 -1.13 17.34
C SER A 111 2.29 -1.05 16.38
N ILE A 112 2.37 -1.54 15.15
CA ILE A 112 1.20 -1.72 14.29
C ILE A 112 0.81 -3.21 14.32
N SER A 113 -0.45 -3.49 14.64
CA SER A 113 -1.01 -4.84 14.70
C SER A 113 -1.83 -5.20 13.47
N SER A 114 -2.47 -4.22 12.84
CA SER A 114 -3.17 -4.37 11.58
C SER A 114 -3.05 -3.11 10.73
N PHE A 115 -3.19 -3.27 9.42
CA PHE A 115 -3.20 -2.16 8.48
C PHE A 115 -4.24 -2.43 7.40
N SER A 116 -5.12 -1.48 7.18
CA SER A 116 -6.17 -1.63 6.17
C SER A 116 -6.37 -0.34 5.38
N GLY A 117 -6.95 -0.49 4.21
CA GLY A 117 -7.33 0.63 3.36
C GLY A 117 -8.70 0.40 2.76
N ASN A 118 -9.47 1.48 2.65
CA ASN A 118 -10.82 1.41 2.14
C ASN A 118 -11.06 2.45 1.05
N ASN A 119 -11.63 1.99 -0.06
CA ASN A 119 -12.00 2.80 -1.22
C ASN A 119 -10.88 3.72 -1.70
N ILE A 120 -9.69 3.17 -1.81
CA ILE A 120 -8.51 3.93 -2.24
C ILE A 120 -8.54 4.07 -3.75
N ASN A 121 -8.44 5.30 -4.20
CA ASN A 121 -8.32 5.67 -5.59
C ASN A 121 -7.02 6.43 -5.78
N MET A 122 -6.18 6.00 -6.73
CA MET A 122 -4.91 6.64 -6.99
C MET A 122 -4.60 6.69 -8.48
N THR A 123 -4.12 7.83 -8.92
CA THR A 123 -3.61 8.03 -10.29
C THR A 123 -2.19 8.55 -10.22
N PHE A 124 -1.26 7.84 -10.84
CA PHE A 124 0.15 8.24 -10.89
C PHE A 124 0.81 7.84 -12.20
N ASP A 125 1.89 8.50 -12.53
CA ASP A 125 2.75 8.20 -13.67
C ASP A 125 4.24 8.36 -13.30
N ILE A 126 5.11 8.42 -14.30
CA ILE A 126 6.56 8.61 -14.13
C ILE A 126 6.92 9.92 -13.40
N ASP A 127 6.06 10.93 -13.45
CA ASP A 127 6.29 12.23 -12.80
C ASP A 127 5.82 12.24 -11.34
N GLY A 128 4.98 11.26 -10.93
CA GLY A 128 4.50 11.10 -9.57
C GLY A 128 2.98 11.04 -9.43
N CYS A 129 2.47 11.45 -8.29
CA CYS A 129 1.07 11.39 -7.89
C CYS A 129 0.25 12.53 -8.50
N TYR A 130 -0.87 12.21 -9.13
CA TYR A 130 -1.84 13.18 -9.69
C TYR A 130 -3.08 13.31 -8.83
N GLU A 131 -3.61 12.18 -8.41
CA GLU A 131 -4.82 12.10 -7.61
C GLU A 131 -4.68 10.94 -6.63
N ALA A 132 -5.04 11.17 -5.39
CA ALA A 132 -5.22 10.12 -4.40
C ALA A 132 -6.38 10.49 -3.49
N SER A 133 -7.16 9.50 -3.12
CA SER A 133 -8.24 9.62 -2.15
C SER A 133 -8.48 8.27 -1.49
N GLY A 134 -9.18 8.27 -0.38
CA GLY A 134 -9.47 7.09 0.43
C GLY A 134 -8.82 7.18 1.80
N ASN A 135 -9.18 6.25 2.66
CA ASN A 135 -8.72 6.21 4.04
C ASN A 135 -7.89 4.95 4.29
N LEU A 136 -6.80 5.13 5.02
CA LEU A 136 -6.03 4.03 5.59
C LEU A 136 -6.28 3.99 7.09
N PHE A 137 -6.26 2.80 7.65
CA PHE A 137 -6.42 2.57 9.08
C PHE A 137 -5.28 1.69 9.57
N ALA A 138 -4.78 1.98 10.75
CA ALA A 138 -3.78 1.15 11.41
C ALA A 138 -4.10 1.01 12.88
N ASP A 139 -4.15 -0.22 13.36
CA ASP A 139 -4.27 -0.49 14.79
C ASP A 139 -2.89 -0.42 15.45
N LEU A 140 -2.77 0.42 16.45
CA LEU A 140 -1.55 0.59 17.22
C LEU A 140 -1.58 -0.28 18.48
N ASP A 141 -0.67 -1.26 18.56
CA ASP A 141 -0.49 -2.07 19.77
C ASP A 141 0.31 -1.29 20.81
N ARG A 142 -0.33 -0.90 21.90
CA ARG A 142 0.26 -0.13 22.99
C ARG A 142 0.95 -0.96 24.07
N ARG A 143 0.95 -2.28 23.98
CA ARG A 143 1.52 -3.15 25.04
C ARG A 143 2.97 -2.80 25.41
N GLY A 144 3.74 -2.21 24.51
CA GLY A 144 5.11 -1.76 24.78
C GLY A 144 5.24 -0.36 25.36
N LEU A 145 4.19 0.47 25.40
CA LEU A 145 4.29 1.88 25.71
C LEU A 145 3.72 2.30 27.09
N LEU A 146 2.67 1.70 27.57
CA LEU A 146 1.95 2.19 28.77
C LEU A 146 1.43 1.13 29.74
N ASN A 147 1.73 -0.15 29.63
CA ASN A 147 1.16 -1.23 30.45
C ASN A 147 -0.40 -1.27 30.52
N GLN A 148 -1.07 -0.61 29.60
CA GLN A 148 -2.53 -0.63 29.47
C GLN A 148 -2.90 -1.13 28.08
N GLU A 149 -3.77 -2.11 28.01
CA GLU A 149 -4.34 -2.67 26.78
C GLU A 149 -5.36 -1.71 26.16
N VAL A 150 -4.89 -0.57 25.68
CA VAL A 150 -5.74 0.35 24.91
C VAL A 150 -5.28 0.32 23.48
N THR A 151 -6.02 -0.35 22.62
CA THR A 151 -5.86 -0.22 21.17
C THR A 151 -6.24 1.20 20.75
N THR A 152 -5.41 1.81 19.95
CA THR A 152 -5.70 3.11 19.34
C THR A 152 -5.63 2.90 17.85
N GLU A 153 -6.69 3.25 17.18
CA GLU A 153 -6.75 3.27 15.73
C GLU A 153 -6.12 4.58 15.23
N MET A 154 -5.37 4.48 14.16
CA MET A 154 -4.85 5.63 13.42
C MET A 154 -5.57 5.68 12.08
N GLU A 155 -6.16 6.80 11.76
CA GLU A 155 -6.75 7.07 10.47
C GLU A 155 -5.83 7.97 9.64
N VAL A 156 -5.72 7.68 8.35
CA VAL A 156 -4.92 8.43 7.38
C VAL A 156 -5.81 8.84 6.21
N ILE A 157 -5.83 10.11 5.89
CA ILE A 157 -6.51 10.64 4.71
C ILE A 157 -5.47 10.87 3.62
N LEU A 158 -5.66 10.21 2.47
CA LEU A 158 -4.74 10.30 1.33
C LEU A 158 -5.06 11.48 0.41
N GLY A 159 -4.03 12.02 -0.21
CA GLY A 159 -4.12 13.03 -1.25
C GLY A 159 -2.86 13.09 -2.10
N CYS A 160 -2.88 13.94 -3.13
CA CYS A 160 -1.69 14.29 -3.91
C CYS A 160 -1.45 15.79 -3.86
N LYS A 161 -0.19 16.18 -3.69
CA LYS A 161 0.23 17.58 -3.75
C LYS A 161 1.66 17.65 -4.33
N ASP A 162 1.85 18.54 -5.28
CA ASP A 162 3.16 18.77 -5.91
C ASP A 162 3.79 17.48 -6.45
N LYS A 163 2.98 16.63 -7.10
CA LYS A 163 3.37 15.31 -7.62
C LYS A 163 3.79 14.30 -6.57
N LYS A 164 3.54 14.54 -5.30
CA LYS A 164 3.81 13.64 -4.19
C LYS A 164 2.51 13.07 -3.64
N LEU A 165 2.56 11.81 -3.26
CA LEU A 165 1.52 11.24 -2.40
C LEU A 165 1.68 11.85 -1.02
N ILE A 166 0.59 12.38 -0.49
CA ILE A 166 0.55 12.93 0.87
C ILE A 166 -0.49 12.18 1.69
N GLY A 167 -0.31 12.17 3.00
CA GLY A 167 -1.30 11.67 3.93
C GLY A 167 -1.25 12.46 5.24
N ASP A 168 -2.42 12.85 5.70
CA ASP A 168 -2.61 13.41 7.03
C ASP A 168 -3.16 12.31 7.94
N PHE A 169 -2.53 12.08 9.08
CA PHE A 169 -2.92 11.02 10.00
C PHE A 169 -3.20 11.53 11.40
N TYR A 170 -4.13 10.87 12.07
CA TYR A 170 -4.51 11.16 13.45
C TYR A 170 -5.03 9.91 14.16
N SER A 171 -4.88 9.89 15.48
CA SER A 171 -5.41 8.80 16.30
C SER A 171 -6.88 9.00 16.63
N THR A 172 -7.64 7.90 16.63
CA THR A 172 -9.05 7.88 17.05
C THR A 172 -9.20 7.03 18.33
N PRO A 173 -10.12 7.38 19.25
CA PRO A 173 -11.03 8.52 19.22
C PRO A 173 -10.39 9.86 19.62
N ASN A 174 -9.15 9.89 20.09
CA ASN A 174 -8.49 11.11 20.56
C ASN A 174 -7.36 11.54 19.63
N GLN A 175 -7.62 12.53 18.77
CA GLN A 175 -6.68 13.08 17.79
C GLN A 175 -5.45 13.74 18.40
N ASP A 176 -5.47 14.09 19.68
CA ASP A 176 -4.33 14.73 20.36
C ASP A 176 -3.25 13.74 20.78
N ILE A 177 -3.51 12.43 20.72
CA ILE A 177 -2.52 11.42 21.10
C ILE A 177 -1.43 11.28 20.05
N LEU A 178 -1.81 11.21 18.79
CA LEU A 178 -0.91 11.10 17.65
C LEU A 178 -1.54 11.81 16.46
N LYS A 179 -0.83 12.74 15.87
CA LYS A 179 -1.19 13.39 14.60
C LYS A 179 0.05 13.75 13.82
N GLY A 180 -0.10 13.83 12.53
CA GLY A 180 1.02 14.19 11.67
C GLY A 180 0.67 14.12 10.21
N ASN A 181 1.70 14.17 9.40
CA ASN A 181 1.59 14.00 7.97
C ASN A 181 2.80 13.29 7.40
N PHE A 182 2.63 12.74 6.23
CA PHE A 182 3.73 12.22 5.45
C PHE A 182 3.62 12.66 3.99
N ASN A 183 4.72 12.61 3.29
CA ASN A 183 4.76 12.67 1.85
C ASN A 183 5.74 11.65 1.30
N VAL A 184 5.41 11.14 0.09
CA VAL A 184 6.24 10.18 -0.66
C VAL A 184 6.40 10.72 -2.07
N ASP A 185 7.64 10.82 -2.54
CA ASP A 185 7.93 11.23 -3.91
C ASP A 185 8.02 10.03 -4.87
N LYS A 186 8.25 10.30 -6.14
CA LYS A 186 8.34 9.28 -7.21
C LYS A 186 9.52 8.32 -7.06
N GLU A 187 10.57 8.71 -6.37
CA GLU A 187 11.71 7.88 -6.03
C GLU A 187 11.49 7.06 -4.74
N LEU A 188 10.25 7.05 -4.21
CA LEU A 188 9.84 6.41 -2.97
C LEU A 188 10.53 6.98 -1.71
N ASN A 189 11.13 8.18 -1.80
CA ASN A 189 11.60 8.84 -0.60
C ASN A 189 10.41 9.38 0.19
N TYR A 190 10.43 9.14 1.49
CA TYR A 190 9.38 9.64 2.36
C TYR A 190 9.91 10.64 3.39
N VAL A 191 9.02 11.54 3.77
CA VAL A 191 9.18 12.41 4.93
C VAL A 191 7.93 12.28 5.77
N LEU A 192 8.09 11.87 7.01
CA LEU A 192 7.04 11.76 8.00
C LEU A 192 7.30 12.79 9.10
N VAL A 193 6.27 13.55 9.44
CA VAL A 193 6.29 14.51 10.56
C VAL A 193 5.17 14.11 11.51
N ALA A 194 5.51 13.78 12.73
CA ALA A 194 4.55 13.35 13.74
C ALA A 194 4.68 14.19 15.00
N ASN A 195 3.54 14.58 15.53
CA ASN A 195 3.41 15.16 16.87
C ASN A 195 2.70 14.13 17.74
N SER A 196 3.33 13.74 18.82
CA SER A 196 2.79 12.70 19.70
C SER A 196 2.89 13.11 21.16
N ALA A 197 1.74 13.21 21.82
CA ALA A 197 1.67 13.38 23.25
C ALA A 197 2.33 12.22 24.03
N MET A 198 2.42 11.03 23.38
CA MET A 198 3.12 9.88 23.96
C MET A 198 4.64 10.08 24.06
N VAL A 199 5.24 10.77 23.09
CA VAL A 199 6.69 11.08 23.13
C VAL A 199 6.99 11.99 24.29
N ILE A 200 6.09 12.93 24.58
CA ILE A 200 6.24 13.88 25.69
C ILE A 200 6.23 13.16 27.04
N SER A 201 5.33 12.20 27.24
CA SER A 201 5.20 11.53 28.56
C SER A 201 6.48 10.77 28.95
N LYS A 202 7.27 10.32 27.99
CA LYS A 202 8.59 9.70 28.25
C LYS A 202 9.69 10.74 28.46
N ILE A 203 9.66 11.83 27.70
CA ILE A 203 10.69 12.89 27.79
C ILE A 203 10.43 13.80 28.99
N SER A 204 9.16 14.08 29.35
CA SER A 204 8.82 14.94 30.48
C SER A 204 9.23 14.35 31.83
N LYS A 205 9.40 13.03 31.94
CA LYS A 205 9.99 12.41 33.12
C LYS A 205 11.50 12.67 33.28
N LEU A 206 12.15 13.09 32.18
CA LEU A 206 13.57 13.41 32.12
C LEU A 206 13.87 14.92 32.13
N ILE A 207 12.85 15.75 31.91
CA ILE A 207 13.00 17.20 31.81
C ILE A 207 12.14 17.87 32.86
N THR A 208 12.78 18.62 33.76
CA THR A 208 12.15 19.33 34.88
C THR A 208 11.29 20.54 34.47
N LYS A 209 11.17 20.85 33.19
CA LYS A 209 10.32 21.96 32.68
C LYS A 209 9.15 21.39 31.88
N PRO A 210 7.91 21.85 32.16
CA PRO A 210 6.76 21.45 31.35
C PRO A 210 6.95 22.01 29.92
N LEU A 211 7.06 21.11 28.94
CA LEU A 211 7.02 21.47 27.54
C LEU A 211 5.56 21.81 27.19
N SER A 212 5.32 23.04 26.83
CA SER A 212 3.99 23.55 26.45
C SER A 212 3.50 23.00 25.11
N ARG A 213 4.34 22.31 24.35
CA ARG A 213 4.04 21.69 23.06
C ARG A 213 4.92 20.46 22.83
N ALA A 214 4.31 19.39 22.30
CA ALA A 214 5.05 18.21 21.86
C ALA A 214 6.02 18.60 20.74
N PRO A 215 7.28 18.18 20.77
CA PRO A 215 8.18 18.37 19.67
C PRO A 215 7.71 17.54 18.46
N ASP A 216 7.73 18.13 17.28
CA ASP A 216 7.52 17.39 16.04
C ASP A 216 8.72 16.47 15.79
N VAL A 217 8.43 15.19 15.62
CA VAL A 217 9.44 14.19 15.22
C VAL A 217 9.41 14.11 13.71
N LYS A 218 10.55 14.38 13.08
CA LYS A 218 10.70 14.28 11.64
C LYS A 218 11.57 13.09 11.28
N ILE A 219 10.99 12.15 10.53
CA ILE A 219 11.66 10.95 10.02
C ILE A 219 11.74 11.05 8.51
N LYS A 220 12.88 10.68 7.95
CA LYS A 220 13.10 10.61 6.51
C LYS A 220 13.68 9.26 6.15
N GLY A 221 13.35 8.75 5.00
CA GLY A 221 13.89 7.50 4.50
C GLY A 221 13.43 7.25 3.07
N ASN A 222 13.70 6.05 2.62
CA ASN A 222 13.22 5.55 1.33
C ASN A 222 12.43 4.26 1.58
N LEU A 223 11.24 4.14 1.00
CA LEU A 223 10.37 2.99 1.19
C LEU A 223 11.00 1.70 0.68
N TYR A 224 11.78 1.78 -0.39
CA TYR A 224 12.51 0.63 -0.90
C TYR A 224 13.45 0.06 0.17
N ASN A 225 14.30 0.90 0.76
CA ASN A 225 15.20 0.48 1.83
C ASN A 225 14.47 0.01 3.09
N PHE A 226 13.29 0.61 3.36
CA PHE A 226 12.46 0.19 4.47
C PHE A 226 11.92 -1.24 4.30
N PHE A 227 11.47 -1.60 3.10
CA PHE A 227 10.93 -2.94 2.83
C PHE A 227 12.01 -3.99 2.57
N TYR A 228 13.11 -3.61 1.92
CA TYR A 228 14.16 -4.56 1.53
C TYR A 228 15.32 -4.64 2.52
N GLY A 229 15.50 -3.65 3.40
CA GLY A 229 16.55 -3.58 4.41
C GLY A 229 17.95 -3.51 3.79
N ASP A 230 18.84 -2.74 4.36
CA ASP A 230 20.28 -2.92 4.13
C ASP A 230 20.66 -4.26 4.78
N ASN A 231 20.90 -5.30 3.96
CA ASN A 231 21.56 -6.52 4.38
C ASN A 231 23.07 -6.28 4.53
#